data_c067d4ae378461af23c94b04d755bc33
#
_entry.id   c067d4ae378461af23c94b04d755bc33
#
_cell.length_a   1.000
_cell.length_b   1.000
_cell.length_c   1.000
_cell.angle_alpha   90.00
_cell.angle_beta   90.00
_cell.angle_gamma   90.00
#
_symmetry.space_group_name_H-M   'P 1'
#
loop_
_entity.id
_entity.type
_entity.pdbx_description
1 polymer ?
#
loop_
_entity_poly.entity_id
_entity_poly.type
_entity_poly.pdbx_seq_one_letter_code
_entity_poly.pdbx_strand_id
1 'polypeptide(L)'
;MGIEKIAERLKSVLDSSGAKKKKRIAAIENLMARLEKKHSRISKKLEKTDSKKEVKKLERKLKMCNAQCSKGKEALAKLRS
;
A
#
# COMPACT_ATOMS: atom_id res chain seq x y z
N MET A 1 -7.23 6.81 6.45
CA MET A 1 -6.87 7.05 5.05
C MET A 1 -7.17 5.80 4.21
N GLY A 2 -7.84 5.97 3.08
CA GLY A 2 -8.19 4.85 2.20
C GLY A 2 -6.99 4.37 1.38
N ILE A 3 -7.11 3.12 0.86
CA ILE A 3 -6.06 2.52 0.02
C ILE A 3 -5.77 3.38 -1.20
N GLU A 4 -6.80 3.97 -1.82
CA GLU A 4 -6.66 4.83 -2.99
C GLU A 4 -5.79 6.05 -2.72
N LYS A 5 -5.98 6.71 -1.57
CA LYS A 5 -5.15 7.85 -1.18
C LYS A 5 -3.71 7.43 -0.88
N ILE A 6 -3.53 6.27 -0.27
CA ILE A 6 -2.19 5.73 -0.01
C ILE A 6 -1.50 5.44 -1.35
N ALA A 7 -2.21 4.85 -2.30
CA ALA A 7 -1.69 4.57 -3.64
C ALA A 7 -1.27 5.86 -4.36
N GLU A 8 -2.09 6.91 -4.29
CA GLU A 8 -1.79 8.20 -4.89
C GLU A 8 -0.53 8.84 -4.27
N ARG A 9 -0.42 8.78 -2.96
CA ARG A 9 0.75 9.31 -2.26
C ARG A 9 2.00 8.52 -2.58
N LEU A 10 1.89 7.20 -2.66
CA LEU A 10 3.02 6.35 -3.04
C LEU A 10 3.49 6.70 -4.45
N LYS A 11 2.57 6.83 -5.40
CA LYS A 11 2.89 7.25 -6.76
C LYS A 11 3.59 8.60 -6.79
N SER A 12 3.08 9.56 -6.03
CA SER A 12 3.67 10.90 -5.93
C SER A 12 5.10 10.85 -5.42
N VAL A 13 5.36 10.05 -4.39
CA VAL A 13 6.70 9.88 -3.83
C VAL A 13 7.63 9.20 -4.84
N LEU A 14 7.15 8.19 -5.55
CA LEU A 14 7.94 7.48 -6.57
C LEU A 14 8.29 8.37 -7.76
N ASP A 15 7.38 9.26 -8.15
CA ASP A 15 7.58 10.19 -9.26
C ASP A 15 8.38 11.43 -8.88
N SER A 16 8.62 11.66 -7.60
CA SER A 16 9.33 12.84 -7.10
C SER A 16 10.83 12.70 -7.29
N SER A 17 11.36 13.33 -8.34
CA SER A 17 12.79 13.30 -8.65
C SER A 17 13.62 14.30 -7.85
N GLY A 18 12.98 15.32 -7.28
CA GLY A 18 13.67 16.39 -6.54
C GLY A 18 13.84 16.16 -5.05
N ALA A 19 13.20 15.11 -4.50
CA ALA A 19 13.26 14.84 -3.06
C ALA A 19 14.54 14.08 -2.69
N LYS A 20 15.07 14.39 -1.52
CA LYS A 20 16.24 13.67 -0.99
C LYS A 20 15.92 12.19 -0.76
N LYS A 21 16.90 11.33 -1.02
CA LYS A 21 16.77 9.88 -0.90
C LYS A 21 16.23 9.46 0.47
N LYS A 22 16.76 10.01 1.55
CA LYS A 22 16.31 9.71 2.92
C LYS A 22 14.83 10.03 3.13
N LYS A 23 14.36 11.17 2.61
CA LYS A 23 12.96 11.56 2.74
C LYS A 23 12.04 10.63 1.96
N ARG A 24 12.47 10.22 0.78
CA ARG A 24 11.71 9.26 -0.06
C ARG A 24 11.60 7.91 0.63
N ILE A 25 12.70 7.40 1.17
CA ILE A 25 12.71 6.14 1.91
C ILE A 25 11.75 6.21 3.11
N ALA A 26 11.86 7.26 3.92
CA ALA A 26 10.99 7.43 5.08
C ALA A 26 9.51 7.51 4.69
N ALA A 27 9.19 8.24 3.63
CA ALA A 27 7.83 8.37 3.13
C ALA A 27 7.27 7.02 2.66
N ILE A 28 8.07 6.25 1.92
CA ILE A 28 7.65 4.94 1.43
C ILE A 28 7.45 3.97 2.59
N GLU A 29 8.36 3.93 3.55
CA GLU A 29 8.24 3.08 4.73
C GLU A 29 6.97 3.39 5.53
N ASN A 30 6.65 4.68 5.68
CA ASN A 30 5.44 5.14 6.37
C ASN A 30 4.18 4.65 5.65
N LEU A 31 4.15 4.81 4.32
CA LEU A 31 3.03 4.36 3.50
C LEU A 31 2.89 2.83 3.53
N MET A 32 4.02 2.12 3.52
CA MET A 32 4.04 0.65 3.62
C MET A 32 3.44 0.17 4.93
N ALA A 33 3.78 0.82 6.04
CA ALA A 33 3.22 0.50 7.36
C ALA A 33 1.70 0.67 7.37
N ARG A 34 1.20 1.72 6.73
CA ARG A 34 -0.24 1.96 6.61
C ARG A 34 -0.92 0.90 5.74
N LEU A 35 -0.27 0.50 4.66
CA LEU A 35 -0.77 -0.57 3.79
C LEU A 35 -0.86 -1.91 4.52
N GLU A 36 0.14 -2.23 5.33
CA GLU A 36 0.13 -3.46 6.14
C GLU A 36 -1.04 -3.48 7.12
N LYS A 37 -1.32 -2.37 7.77
CA LYS A 37 -2.48 -2.25 8.66
C LYS A 37 -3.79 -2.44 7.92
N LYS A 38 -3.92 -1.83 6.74
CA LYS A 38 -5.10 -1.99 5.90
C LYS A 38 -5.28 -3.43 5.44
N HIS A 39 -4.19 -4.04 5.01
CA HIS A 39 -4.16 -5.44 4.58
C HIS A 39 -4.67 -6.36 5.70
N SER A 40 -4.15 -6.18 6.90
CA SER A 40 -4.55 -6.95 8.09
C SER A 40 -6.05 -6.79 8.39
N ARG A 41 -6.56 -5.57 8.35
CA ARG A 41 -7.98 -5.28 8.60
C ARG A 41 -8.87 -5.94 7.55
N ILE A 42 -8.50 -5.83 6.29
CA ILE A 42 -9.26 -6.42 5.19
C ILE A 42 -9.27 -7.95 5.31
N SER A 43 -8.13 -8.55 5.60
CA SER A 43 -8.01 -9.99 5.79
C SER A 43 -8.92 -10.49 6.91
N LYS A 44 -8.95 -9.78 8.04
CA LYS A 44 -9.83 -10.13 9.17
C LYS A 44 -11.31 -10.02 8.79
N LYS A 45 -11.67 -8.97 8.06
CA LYS A 45 -13.06 -8.80 7.59
C LYS A 45 -13.47 -9.92 6.65
N LEU A 46 -12.56 -10.35 5.75
CA LEU A 46 -12.81 -11.45 4.84
C LEU A 46 -13.14 -12.75 5.58
N GLU A 47 -12.42 -13.03 6.66
CA GLU A 47 -12.65 -14.23 7.48
C GLU A 47 -14.04 -14.24 8.14
N LYS A 48 -14.58 -13.06 8.44
CA LYS A 48 -15.85 -12.92 9.15
C LYS A 48 -17.05 -12.63 8.25
N THR A 49 -16.82 -12.35 6.98
CA THR A 49 -17.86 -11.93 6.05
C THR A 49 -18.48 -13.12 5.32
N ASP A 50 -19.81 -13.23 5.37
CA ASP A 50 -20.59 -14.24 4.66
C ASP A 50 -21.16 -13.74 3.34
N SER A 51 -21.15 -12.43 3.12
CA SER A 51 -21.71 -11.81 1.91
C SER A 51 -20.77 -11.91 0.72
N LYS A 52 -21.22 -12.54 -0.37
CA LYS A 52 -20.44 -12.65 -1.61
C LYS A 52 -20.06 -11.30 -2.19
N LYS A 53 -20.94 -10.31 -2.11
CA LYS A 53 -20.67 -8.95 -2.60
C LYS A 53 -19.52 -8.31 -1.83
N GLU A 54 -19.53 -8.44 -0.51
CA GLU A 54 -18.48 -7.89 0.34
C GLU A 54 -17.15 -8.62 0.13
N VAL A 55 -17.19 -9.94 -0.02
CA VAL A 55 -16.00 -10.74 -0.32
C VAL A 55 -15.31 -10.23 -1.58
N LYS A 56 -16.07 -10.00 -2.65
CA LYS A 56 -15.51 -9.47 -3.90
C LYS A 56 -14.87 -8.09 -3.71
N LYS A 57 -15.53 -7.20 -2.99
CA LYS A 57 -15.00 -5.86 -2.71
C LYS A 57 -13.70 -5.94 -1.91
N LEU A 58 -13.69 -6.78 -0.88
CA LEU A 58 -12.52 -6.93 -0.01
C LEU A 58 -11.34 -7.57 -0.77
N GLU A 59 -11.62 -8.55 -1.64
CA GLU A 59 -10.59 -9.17 -2.49
C GLU A 59 -9.96 -8.16 -3.43
N ARG A 60 -10.75 -7.26 -4.03
CA ARG A 60 -10.23 -6.19 -4.88
C ARG A 60 -9.32 -5.25 -4.10
N LYS A 61 -9.74 -4.88 -2.89
CA LYS A 61 -8.92 -4.04 -2.00
C LYS A 61 -7.62 -4.72 -1.63
N LEU A 62 -7.65 -6.03 -1.37
CA LEU A 62 -6.45 -6.82 -1.09
C LEU A 62 -5.49 -6.84 -2.28
N LYS A 63 -6.01 -7.04 -3.48
CA LYS A 63 -5.19 -7.00 -4.70
C LYS A 63 -4.51 -5.66 -4.89
N MET A 64 -5.25 -4.56 -4.70
CA MET A 64 -4.68 -3.21 -4.76
C MET A 64 -3.60 -3.01 -3.70
N CYS A 65 -3.87 -3.44 -2.48
CA CYS A 65 -2.94 -3.34 -1.37
C CYS A 65 -1.65 -4.11 -1.66
N ASN A 66 -1.77 -5.34 -2.13
CA ASN A 66 -0.63 -6.18 -2.50
C ASN A 66 0.19 -5.56 -3.64
N ALA A 67 -0.48 -5.01 -4.65
CA ALA A 67 0.20 -4.34 -5.77
C ALA A 67 0.99 -3.13 -5.29
N GLN A 68 0.42 -2.31 -4.42
CA GLN A 68 1.11 -1.14 -3.86
C GLN A 68 2.26 -1.54 -2.95
N CYS A 69 2.09 -2.59 -2.15
CA CYS A 69 3.16 -3.14 -1.32
C CYS A 69 4.34 -3.60 -2.16
N SER A 70 4.07 -4.29 -3.27
CA SER A 70 5.08 -4.75 -4.20
C SER A 70 5.88 -3.58 -4.79
N LYS A 71 5.18 -2.55 -5.26
CA LYS A 71 5.81 -1.34 -5.80
C LYS A 71 6.67 -0.63 -4.75
N GLY A 72 6.16 -0.54 -3.53
CA GLY A 72 6.89 0.08 -2.42
C GLY A 72 8.16 -0.68 -2.09
N LYS A 73 8.11 -1.99 -2.05
CA LYS A 73 9.27 -2.85 -1.79
C LYS A 73 10.34 -2.70 -2.88
N GLU A 74 9.93 -2.68 -4.15
CA GLU A 74 10.83 -2.47 -5.27
C GLU A 74 11.52 -1.11 -5.19
N ALA A 75 10.74 -0.07 -4.89
CA ALA A 75 11.28 1.28 -4.77
C ALA A 75 12.29 1.38 -3.62
N LEU A 76 11.98 0.77 -2.47
CA LEU A 76 12.90 0.74 -1.33
C LEU A 76 14.20 0.01 -1.66
N ALA A 77 14.10 -1.13 -2.35
CA ALA A 77 15.27 -1.89 -2.77
C ALA A 77 16.17 -1.07 -3.68
N LYS A 78 15.59 -0.35 -4.64
CA LYS A 78 16.34 0.53 -5.55
C LYS A 78 16.99 1.70 -4.82
N LEU A 79 16.26 2.31 -3.87
CA LEU A 79 16.77 3.45 -3.12
C LEU A 79 17.88 3.09 -2.14
N ARG A 80 17.85 1.84 -1.64
CA ARG A 80 18.86 1.35 -0.68
C ARG A 80 20.08 0.71 -1.34
N SER A 81 19.99 0.40 -2.61
CA SER A 81 21.11 -0.21 -3.34
C SER A 81 22.17 0.80 -3.75
#